data_31b1e434d9facbf2584dd8328f55375d
#
_entry.id   31b1e434d9facbf2584dd8328f55375d
#
_cell.length_a   1.000
_cell.length_b   1.000
_cell.length_c   1.000
_cell.angle_alpha   90.00
_cell.angle_beta   90.00
_cell.angle_gamma   90.00
#
_symmetry.space_group_name_H-M   'P 1'
#
loop_
_entity.id
_entity.type
_entity.pdbx_description
1 polymer ?
#
loop_
_entity_poly.entity_id
_entity_poly.type
_entity_poly.pdbx_seq_one_letter_code
_entity_poly.pdbx_strand_id
1 'polypeptide(L)' 'MSQNIDYKAILKAYPETISKEQLYKLCHISKRMAKFYLDNGMIACTNTGHSTHKYIIRTSDAVAFLRDREKHP' A
#
# COMPACT_ATOMS: atom_id res chain seq x y z
N MET A 1 4.72 22.50 -5.85
CA MET A 1 3.43 22.16 -6.40
C MET A 1 2.92 20.85 -5.87
N SER A 2 1.74 20.85 -5.36
CA SER A 2 1.19 19.63 -4.82
C SER A 2 0.79 18.70 -5.96
N GLN A 3 0.91 17.42 -5.72
CA GLN A 3 0.48 16.44 -6.68
C GLN A 3 -0.95 16.05 -6.38
N ASN A 4 -1.76 16.13 -7.40
CA ASN A 4 -3.13 15.67 -7.25
C ASN A 4 -3.16 14.18 -7.51
N ILE A 5 -3.11 13.42 -6.44
CA ILE A 5 -3.20 11.98 -6.56
C ILE A 5 -4.66 11.63 -6.72
N ASP A 6 -4.96 10.98 -7.82
CA ASP A 6 -6.33 10.55 -8.07
C ASP A 6 -6.54 9.19 -7.45
N TYR A 7 -7.05 9.19 -6.24
CA TYR A 7 -7.24 7.95 -5.49
C TYR A 7 -8.27 7.05 -6.15
N LYS A 8 -9.26 7.65 -6.80
CA LYS A 8 -10.26 6.85 -7.51
C LYS A 8 -9.64 6.14 -8.70
N ALA A 9 -8.73 6.82 -9.40
CA ALA A 9 -8.05 6.20 -10.53
C ALA A 9 -7.19 5.03 -10.05
N ILE A 10 -6.54 5.18 -8.90
CA ILE A 10 -5.76 4.10 -8.33
C ILE A 10 -6.64 2.91 -8.03
N LEU A 11 -7.79 3.14 -7.40
CA LEU A 11 -8.70 2.06 -7.06
C LEU A 11 -9.23 1.35 -8.30
N LYS A 12 -9.34 2.06 -9.41
CA LYS A 12 -9.77 1.45 -10.66
C LYS A 12 -8.64 0.72 -11.36
N ALA A 13 -7.44 1.26 -11.26
CA ALA A 13 -6.29 0.71 -11.98
C ALA A 13 -5.75 -0.57 -11.35
N TYR A 14 -5.92 -0.73 -10.05
CA TYR A 14 -5.41 -1.87 -9.32
C TYR A 14 -6.54 -2.80 -8.93
N PRO A 15 -6.27 -4.11 -8.82
CA PRO A 15 -7.29 -5.03 -8.35
C PRO A 15 -7.65 -4.74 -6.90
N GLU A 16 -8.66 -5.43 -6.41
CA GLU A 16 -9.12 -5.23 -5.04
C GLU A 16 -8.01 -5.47 -4.02
N THR A 17 -7.16 -6.45 -4.29
CA THR A 17 -6.02 -6.74 -3.44
C THR A 17 -4.74 -6.65 -4.24
N ILE A 18 -3.68 -6.25 -3.58
CA ILE A 18 -2.38 -6.08 -4.23
C ILE A 18 -1.30 -6.77 -3.42
N SER A 19 -0.19 -7.03 -4.07
CA SER A 19 0.97 -7.62 -3.43
C SER A 19 1.84 -6.53 -2.82
N LYS A 20 2.86 -6.97 -2.07
CA LYS A 20 3.83 -6.04 -1.51
C LYS A 20 4.53 -5.24 -2.60
N GLU A 21 4.84 -5.90 -3.71
CA GLU A 21 5.50 -5.21 -4.82
C GLU A 21 4.63 -4.09 -5.37
N GLN A 22 3.36 -4.39 -5.56
CA GLN A 22 2.46 -3.36 -6.07
C GLN A 22 2.29 -2.24 -5.05
N LEU A 23 2.32 -2.58 -3.78
CA LEU A 23 2.18 -1.59 -2.72
C LEU A 23 3.30 -0.57 -2.76
N TYR A 24 4.56 -1.03 -2.81
CA TYR A 24 5.64 -0.05 -2.74
C TYR A 24 5.73 0.79 -4.01
N LYS A 25 5.30 0.24 -5.12
CA LYS A 25 5.24 1.02 -6.35
C LYS A 25 4.14 2.06 -6.29
N LEU A 26 3.00 1.66 -5.76
CA LEU A 26 1.85 2.56 -5.65
C LEU A 26 2.14 3.72 -4.71
N CYS A 27 2.80 3.44 -3.60
CA CYS A 27 3.07 4.44 -2.58
C CYS A 27 4.38 5.19 -2.80
N HIS A 28 5.14 4.81 -3.82
CA HIS A 28 6.44 5.43 -4.12
C HIS A 28 7.39 5.35 -2.94
N ILE A 29 7.45 4.18 -2.34
CA ILE A 29 8.37 3.92 -1.23
C ILE A 29 9.27 2.77 -1.61
N SER A 30 10.34 2.58 -0.84
CA SER A 30 11.26 1.49 -1.12
C SER A 30 10.66 0.17 -0.66
N LYS A 31 11.21 -0.90 -1.19
CA LYS A 31 10.80 -2.24 -0.79
C LYS A 31 10.98 -2.43 0.72
N ARG A 32 12.09 -1.91 1.25
CA ARG A 32 12.38 -2.02 2.67
C ARG A 32 11.34 -1.29 3.50
N MET A 33 10.95 -0.11 3.06
CA MET A 33 9.96 0.67 3.80
C MET A 33 8.60 -0.01 3.77
N ALA A 34 8.24 -0.59 2.63
CA ALA A 34 6.98 -1.30 2.53
C ALA A 34 6.94 -2.45 3.53
N LYS A 35 8.02 -3.21 3.62
CA LYS A 35 8.10 -4.31 4.56
C LYS A 35 7.99 -3.80 6.00
N PHE A 36 8.66 -2.69 6.29
CA PHE A 36 8.61 -2.10 7.62
C PHE A 36 7.18 -1.72 8.00
N TYR A 37 6.47 -1.05 7.11
CA TYR A 37 5.11 -0.63 7.40
C TYR A 37 4.18 -1.81 7.59
N LEU A 38 4.35 -2.85 6.78
CA LEU A 38 3.50 -4.04 6.89
C LEU A 38 3.80 -4.80 8.17
N ASP A 39 5.07 -4.95 8.51
CA ASP A 39 5.47 -5.70 9.70
C ASP A 39 5.04 -5.00 10.99
N ASN A 40 4.95 -3.68 10.94
CA ASN A 40 4.58 -2.91 12.12
C ASN A 40 3.08 -2.58 12.17
N GLY A 41 2.33 -3.14 11.26
CA GLY A 41 0.88 -2.95 11.27
C GLY A 41 0.43 -1.56 10.87
N MET A 42 1.30 -0.79 10.25
CA MET A 42 0.94 0.56 9.81
C MET A 42 0.04 0.53 8.57
N ILE A 43 0.13 -0.55 7.81
CA ILE A 43 -0.76 -0.77 6.68
C ILE A 43 -1.48 -2.09 6.95
N ALA A 44 -2.80 -2.06 6.93
CA ALA A 44 -3.57 -3.27 7.15
C ALA A 44 -3.30 -4.27 6.04
N CYS A 45 -3.04 -5.50 6.42
CA CYS A 45 -2.82 -6.55 5.44
C CYS A 45 -3.16 -7.89 6.06
N THR A 46 -3.38 -8.86 5.19
CA THR A 46 -3.60 -10.23 5.62
C THR A 46 -2.33 -11.01 5.35
N ASN A 47 -1.86 -11.71 6.37
CA ASN A 47 -0.69 -12.55 6.22
C ASN A 47 -1.15 -13.99 6.07
N THR A 48 -0.87 -14.58 4.91
CA THR A 48 -1.35 -15.93 4.63
C THR A 48 -0.57 -17.02 5.38
N GLY A 49 0.56 -16.65 5.93
CA GLY A 49 1.36 -17.62 6.67
C GLY A 49 2.25 -18.49 5.82
N HIS A 50 2.21 -18.35 4.51
CA HIS A 50 3.08 -19.10 3.63
C HIS A 50 4.44 -18.42 3.52
N SER A 51 5.44 -19.18 3.13
CA SER A 51 6.81 -18.69 3.13
C SER A 51 7.05 -17.57 2.14
N THR A 52 6.25 -17.51 1.08
CA THR A 52 6.40 -16.47 0.06
C THR A 52 5.06 -15.80 -0.17
N HIS A 53 5.10 -14.59 -0.64
CA HIS A 53 3.90 -13.86 -1.07
C HIS A 53 2.80 -13.85 -0.01
N LYS A 54 3.20 -13.63 1.20
CA LYS A 54 2.30 -13.75 2.32
C LYS A 54 1.47 -12.52 2.60
N TYR A 55 1.80 -11.41 1.97
CA TYR A 55 1.08 -10.17 2.24
C TYR A 55 0.00 -9.97 1.20
N ILE A 56 -1.23 -9.92 1.65
CA ILE A 56 -2.37 -9.58 0.81
C ILE A 56 -2.90 -8.26 1.35
N ILE A 57 -2.82 -7.23 0.54
CA ILE A 57 -3.14 -5.87 0.97
C ILE A 57 -4.32 -5.39 0.15
N ARG A 58 -5.33 -4.86 0.83
CA ARG A 58 -6.44 -4.27 0.11
C ARG A 58 -5.99 -2.96 -0.50
N THR A 59 -6.33 -2.76 -1.76
CA THR A 59 -5.97 -1.53 -2.44
C THR A 59 -6.54 -0.31 -1.71
N SER A 60 -7.75 -0.44 -1.15
CA SER A 60 -8.35 0.65 -0.39
C SER A 60 -7.53 0.99 0.85
N ASP A 61 -6.94 -0.01 1.49
CA ASP A 61 -6.10 0.24 2.66
C ASP A 61 -4.80 0.93 2.27
N ALA A 62 -4.25 0.56 1.13
CA ALA A 62 -3.04 1.22 0.63
C ALA A 62 -3.33 2.68 0.29
N VAL A 63 -4.47 2.94 -0.31
CA VAL A 63 -4.87 4.30 -0.65
C VAL A 63 -5.09 5.12 0.62
N ALA A 64 -5.71 4.52 1.63
CA ALA A 64 -5.93 5.21 2.90
C ALA A 64 -4.60 5.58 3.55
N PHE A 65 -3.63 4.68 3.50
CA PHE A 65 -2.30 4.95 4.03
C PHE A 65 -1.64 6.11 3.28
N LEU A 66 -1.76 6.11 1.97
CA LEU A 66 -1.17 7.15 1.15
C LEU A 66 -1.79 8.51 1.44
N ARG A 67 -3.11 8.54 1.58
CA ARG A 67 -3.81 9.78 1.91
C ARG A 67 -3.38 10.31 3.27
N ASP A 68 -3.22 9.40 4.23
CA ASP A 68 -2.82 9.78 5.56
C ASP A 68 -1.43 10.39 5.57
N ARG A 69 -0.54 9.83 4.77
CA ARG A 69 0.82 10.37 4.67
C ARG A 69 0.85 11.77 4.08
N GLU A 70 -0.06 12.05 3.17
CA GLU A 70 -0.12 13.37 2.58
C GLU A 70 -0.58 14.42 3.57
N LYS A 71 -1.46 14.02 4.48
CA LYS A 71 -1.95 14.94 5.50
C LYS A 71 -0.90 15.20 6.57
N HIS A 72 -0.01 14.25 6.78
CA HIS A 72 0.99 14.32 7.84
C HIS A 72 2.36 14.15 7.24
N PRO A 73 2.88 15.15 6.56
CA PRO A 73 4.19 15.07 5.93
C PRO A 73 5.33 14.93 6.92
#